data_4e40e62d3cf528ae88b3811eab2c62fb
#
_entry.id   4e40e62d3cf528ae88b3811eab2c62fb
#
_cell.length_a   1.000
_cell.length_b   1.000
_cell.length_c   1.000
_cell.angle_alpha   90.00
_cell.angle_beta   90.00
_cell.angle_gamma   90.00
#
_symmetry.space_group_name_H-M   'P 1'
#
loop_
_entity.id
_entity.type
_entity.pdbx_description
1 polymer ?
#
loop_
_entity_poly.entity_id
_entity_poly.type
_entity_poly.pdbx_seq_one_letter_code
_entity_poly.pdbx_strand_id
1 'polypeptide(L)'
;QIEQYISVDASLHRPRTSTRPPYKPKTTLKPVSDHIIAKPIFNQINIELNSADTFDIKFITGIGTVYASRIVKYRDLLGGYHKKEQLLEVYGIDTALYHQIEPYIQIDTTLIKRININKAGSHTLGSHPYISRRVASAVVNYREQHGPYADIEDVRKIVLINNDLFFKIKPYLTIF
;
A
#
# COMPACT_ATOMS: atom_id res chain seq x y z
N GLN A 1 -24.33 -66.41 -16.48
CA GLN A 1 -23.22 -67.17 -17.17
C GLN A 1 -22.44 -66.17 -17.98
N ILE A 2 -21.30 -65.77 -17.55
CA ILE A 2 -19.95 -66.15 -17.98
C ILE A 2 -19.00 -65.31 -17.10
N GLU A 3 -18.40 -66.02 -16.15
CA GLU A 3 -17.21 -65.54 -15.45
C GLU A 3 -16.04 -65.73 -16.41
N GLN A 4 -15.30 -64.67 -16.73
CA GLN A 4 -13.99 -64.78 -17.32
C GLN A 4 -12.94 -64.35 -16.32
N TYR A 5 -12.19 -65.32 -15.87
CA TYR A 5 -10.97 -65.25 -15.10
C TYR A 5 -9.95 -64.37 -15.78
N ILE A 6 -9.51 -63.29 -15.11
CA ILE A 6 -8.28 -62.62 -15.43
C ILE A 6 -7.21 -63.14 -14.48
N SER A 7 -6.39 -64.05 -15.00
CA SER A 7 -5.18 -64.52 -14.33
C SER A 7 -4.15 -63.40 -14.37
N VAL A 8 -3.86 -62.81 -13.22
CA VAL A 8 -2.75 -61.85 -13.11
C VAL A 8 -1.45 -62.63 -12.82
N ASP A 9 -0.58 -62.60 -13.75
CA ASP A 9 0.74 -63.26 -13.66
C ASP A 9 1.62 -62.51 -12.63
N ALA A 10 1.93 -63.17 -11.52
CA ALA A 10 2.66 -62.66 -10.37
C ALA A 10 4.20 -62.58 -10.60
N SER A 11 4.69 -62.80 -11.83
CA SER A 11 6.12 -62.95 -12.08
C SER A 11 6.88 -61.66 -12.41
N LEU A 12 6.25 -60.48 -12.37
CA LEU A 12 6.87 -59.20 -12.77
C LEU A 12 7.33 -58.30 -11.62
N HIS A 13 7.28 -58.76 -10.36
CA HIS A 13 7.85 -58.00 -9.26
C HIS A 13 9.29 -58.40 -8.98
N ARG A 14 10.23 -57.89 -9.76
CA ARG A 14 11.65 -57.87 -9.38
C ARG A 14 11.87 -56.69 -8.40
N PRO A 15 12.30 -56.93 -7.15
CA PRO A 15 12.71 -55.85 -6.27
C PRO A 15 14.01 -55.24 -6.84
N ARG A 16 13.94 -53.95 -7.18
CA ARG A 16 15.15 -53.14 -7.47
C ARG A 16 15.91 -52.96 -6.17
N THR A 17 16.92 -53.77 -5.93
CA THR A 17 17.93 -53.51 -4.90
C THR A 17 18.77 -52.32 -5.34
N SER A 18 18.41 -51.12 -4.80
CA SER A 18 19.23 -49.92 -4.94
C SER A 18 20.44 -50.05 -4.02
N THR A 19 21.54 -50.51 -4.57
CA THR A 19 22.86 -50.42 -3.92
C THR A 19 23.40 -49.01 -4.06
N ARG A 20 22.85 -48.06 -3.32
CA ARG A 20 23.53 -46.79 -3.06
C ARG A 20 24.58 -47.03 -1.98
N PRO A 21 25.86 -46.71 -2.22
CA PRO A 21 26.86 -46.79 -1.17
C PRO A 21 26.50 -45.77 -0.07
N PRO A 22 26.81 -46.09 1.20
CA PRO A 22 26.49 -45.20 2.31
C PRO A 22 27.22 -43.86 2.14
N TYR A 23 26.44 -42.74 2.20
CA TYR A 23 26.99 -41.39 2.23
C TYR A 23 27.88 -41.23 3.44
N LYS A 24 29.19 -41.11 3.23
CA LYS A 24 30.14 -40.70 4.28
C LYS A 24 30.17 -39.17 4.30
N PRO A 25 29.75 -38.50 5.39
CA PRO A 25 29.94 -37.09 5.51
C PRO A 25 31.43 -36.78 5.61
N LYS A 26 31.99 -36.20 4.58
CA LYS A 26 33.33 -35.59 4.62
C LYS A 26 33.17 -34.19 5.16
N THR A 27 33.95 -33.90 6.15
CA THR A 27 34.37 -32.58 6.62
C THR A 27 33.88 -32.24 8.01
N THR A 28 34.77 -32.48 8.96
CA THR A 28 34.87 -31.74 10.21
C THR A 28 35.02 -30.26 9.88
N LEU A 29 33.91 -29.52 10.00
CA LEU A 29 33.97 -28.05 10.04
C LEU A 29 34.75 -27.65 11.28
N LYS A 30 35.88 -27.02 11.08
CA LYS A 30 36.60 -26.31 12.15
C LYS A 30 35.63 -25.33 12.80
N PRO A 31 35.63 -25.15 14.14
CA PRO A 31 34.83 -24.09 14.74
C PRO A 31 35.27 -22.76 14.13
N VAL A 32 34.37 -22.14 13.37
CA VAL A 32 34.54 -20.74 12.96
C VAL A 32 34.49 -19.94 14.24
N SER A 33 35.64 -19.32 14.56
CA SER A 33 35.76 -18.39 15.69
C SER A 33 34.56 -17.43 15.67
N ASP A 34 34.08 -17.10 16.85
CA ASP A 34 33.05 -16.11 17.14
C ASP A 34 33.37 -14.78 16.43
N HIS A 35 33.15 -14.73 15.13
CA HIS A 35 32.91 -13.47 14.47
C HIS A 35 31.57 -12.99 15.02
N ILE A 36 31.68 -12.02 15.92
CA ILE A 36 30.61 -11.11 16.27
C ILE A 36 29.78 -10.92 15.02
N ILE A 37 28.66 -11.64 14.95
CA ILE A 37 27.61 -11.31 13.99
C ILE A 37 27.15 -9.94 14.46
N ALA A 38 27.79 -8.89 13.92
CA ALA A 38 27.27 -7.55 14.03
C ALA A 38 25.80 -7.70 13.62
N LYS A 39 24.87 -7.55 14.59
CA LYS A 39 23.46 -7.41 14.28
C LYS A 39 23.43 -6.45 13.11
N PRO A 40 22.82 -6.81 11.98
CA PRO A 40 22.70 -5.85 10.91
C PRO A 40 22.14 -4.60 11.57
N ILE A 41 22.90 -3.51 11.52
CA ILE A 41 22.37 -2.19 11.78
C ILE A 41 21.32 -2.06 10.67
N PHE A 42 20.08 -2.48 10.97
CA PHE A 42 18.93 -2.04 10.22
C PHE A 42 18.93 -0.53 10.44
N ASN A 43 19.69 0.18 9.60
CA ASN A 43 19.39 1.56 9.33
C ASN A 43 17.88 1.57 9.16
N GLN A 44 17.19 2.27 10.06
CA GLN A 44 15.73 2.35 10.02
C GLN A 44 15.38 2.71 8.59
N ILE A 45 14.89 1.72 7.85
CA ILE A 45 14.44 1.95 6.47
C ILE A 45 13.26 2.88 6.64
N ASN A 46 13.48 4.14 6.37
CA ASN A 46 12.48 5.18 6.52
C ASN A 46 11.99 5.50 5.12
N ILE A 47 10.87 4.89 4.73
CA ILE A 47 10.31 4.99 3.38
C ILE A 47 9.41 6.21 3.31
N GLU A 48 9.73 7.13 2.42
CA GLU A 48 8.89 8.28 2.13
C GLU A 48 7.74 7.86 1.19
N LEU A 49 6.49 7.82 1.70
CA LEU A 49 5.35 7.22 1.00
C LEU A 49 4.89 8.01 -0.23
N ASN A 50 5.09 9.32 -0.26
CA ASN A 50 4.61 10.15 -1.36
C ASN A 50 5.48 10.02 -2.62
N SER A 51 6.73 9.57 -2.49
CA SER A 51 7.65 9.33 -3.60
C SER A 51 7.95 7.86 -3.87
N ALA A 52 7.82 6.98 -2.85
CA ALA A 52 8.15 5.56 -2.96
C ALA A 52 7.31 4.84 -4.01
N ASP A 53 7.92 3.90 -4.71
CA ASP A 53 7.21 3.00 -5.60
C ASP A 53 6.76 1.70 -4.89
N THR A 54 6.08 0.81 -5.61
CA THR A 54 5.63 -0.47 -5.05
C THR A 54 6.79 -1.40 -4.67
N PHE A 55 7.96 -1.23 -5.25
CA PHE A 55 9.15 -2.02 -4.93
C PHE A 55 9.73 -1.56 -3.59
N ASP A 56 9.87 -0.26 -3.40
CA ASP A 56 10.35 0.33 -2.14
C ASP A 56 9.47 -0.03 -0.96
N ILE A 57 8.14 0.13 -1.12
CA ILE A 57 7.17 -0.14 -0.06
C ILE A 57 7.18 -1.61 0.39
N LYS A 58 7.53 -2.56 -0.48
CA LYS A 58 7.67 -3.98 -0.13
C LYS A 58 8.85 -4.30 0.79
N PHE A 59 9.82 -3.40 0.95
CA PHE A 59 10.87 -3.58 1.96
C PHE A 59 10.35 -3.44 3.39
N ILE A 60 9.16 -2.87 3.59
CA ILE A 60 8.53 -2.80 4.92
C ILE A 60 8.02 -4.20 5.29
N THR A 61 8.51 -4.74 6.41
CA THR A 61 8.07 -6.03 6.92
C THR A 61 6.55 -6.04 7.16
N GLY A 62 5.84 -7.01 6.59
CA GLY A 62 4.38 -7.12 6.62
C GLY A 62 3.68 -6.57 5.38
N ILE A 63 4.39 -5.84 4.51
CA ILE A 63 3.84 -5.33 3.26
C ILE A 63 4.25 -6.21 2.08
N GLY A 64 3.30 -6.97 1.55
CA GLY A 64 3.44 -7.71 0.29
C GLY A 64 3.02 -6.88 -0.93
N THR A 65 3.17 -7.46 -2.11
CA THR A 65 2.87 -6.80 -3.40
C THR A 65 1.45 -6.22 -3.45
N VAL A 66 0.47 -6.91 -2.87
CA VAL A 66 -0.94 -6.48 -2.87
C VAL A 66 -1.12 -5.21 -2.03
N TYR A 67 -0.55 -5.18 -0.82
CA TYR A 67 -0.62 -3.99 0.04
C TYR A 67 0.15 -2.82 -0.54
N ALA A 68 1.37 -3.04 -1.04
CA ALA A 68 2.16 -2.00 -1.70
C ALA A 68 1.40 -1.36 -2.87
N SER A 69 0.77 -2.18 -3.73
CA SER A 69 -0.05 -1.69 -4.84
C SER A 69 -1.26 -0.87 -4.36
N ARG A 70 -1.93 -1.30 -3.29
CA ARG A 70 -3.08 -0.56 -2.72
C ARG A 70 -2.65 0.76 -2.10
N ILE A 71 -1.52 0.78 -1.40
CA ILE A 71 -0.95 2.01 -0.79
C ILE A 71 -0.65 3.03 -1.88
N VAL A 72 0.08 2.62 -2.94
CA VAL A 72 0.40 3.52 -4.07
C VAL A 72 -0.88 4.00 -4.76
N LYS A 73 -1.81 3.10 -5.05
CA LYS A 73 -3.07 3.46 -5.71
C LYS A 73 -3.91 4.44 -4.88
N TYR A 74 -3.98 4.25 -3.56
CA TYR A 74 -4.71 5.16 -2.68
C TYR A 74 -4.01 6.50 -2.55
N ARG A 75 -2.66 6.51 -2.47
CA ARG A 75 -1.85 7.72 -2.55
C ARG A 75 -2.18 8.54 -3.81
N ASP A 76 -2.22 7.88 -4.96
CA ASP A 76 -2.46 8.56 -6.23
C ASP A 76 -3.88 9.15 -6.31
N LEU A 77 -4.87 8.51 -5.68
CA LEU A 77 -6.23 9.03 -5.55
C LEU A 77 -6.30 10.24 -4.61
N LEU A 78 -5.54 10.23 -3.52
CA LEU A 78 -5.46 11.37 -2.58
C LEU A 78 -4.67 12.55 -3.17
N GLY A 79 -3.77 12.29 -4.12
CA GLY A 79 -2.73 13.23 -4.53
C GLY A 79 -1.50 13.22 -3.62
N GLY A 80 -1.45 12.33 -2.64
CA GLY A 80 -0.39 12.16 -1.65
C GLY A 80 -0.95 12.00 -0.24
N TYR A 81 -0.23 11.30 0.62
CA TYR A 81 -0.57 11.21 2.04
C TYR A 81 -0.20 12.50 2.77
N HIS A 82 -1.10 13.00 3.61
CA HIS A 82 -0.86 14.12 4.51
C HIS A 82 -0.51 13.68 5.92
N LYS A 83 -1.03 12.50 6.34
CA LYS A 83 -0.82 11.88 7.65
C LYS A 83 -0.66 10.37 7.50
N LYS A 84 0.14 9.76 8.40
CA LYS A 84 0.36 8.31 8.40
C LYS A 84 -0.92 7.52 8.64
N GLU A 85 -1.83 8.05 9.46
CA GLU A 85 -3.10 7.42 9.82
C GLU A 85 -4.02 7.18 8.62
N GLN A 86 -3.81 7.90 7.50
CA GLN A 86 -4.55 7.65 6.26
C GLN A 86 -4.27 6.27 5.65
N LEU A 87 -3.21 5.58 6.09
CA LEU A 87 -2.99 4.19 5.73
C LEU A 87 -4.09 3.25 6.25
N LEU A 88 -4.76 3.61 7.36
CA LEU A 88 -5.92 2.85 7.86
C LEU A 88 -7.12 2.91 6.92
N GLU A 89 -7.15 3.84 5.98
CA GLU A 89 -8.19 3.94 4.95
C GLU A 89 -7.90 3.03 3.74
N VAL A 90 -6.68 2.47 3.65
CA VAL A 90 -6.29 1.53 2.60
C VAL A 90 -6.89 0.16 2.88
N TYR A 91 -7.63 -0.39 1.93
CA TYR A 91 -8.31 -1.67 2.09
C TYR A 91 -7.34 -2.80 2.49
N GLY A 92 -7.60 -3.39 3.66
CA GLY A 92 -6.86 -4.50 4.24
C GLY A 92 -5.72 -4.10 5.19
N ILE A 93 -5.46 -2.81 5.40
CA ILE A 93 -4.56 -2.34 6.45
C ILE A 93 -5.41 -2.13 7.70
N ASP A 94 -5.23 -2.98 8.69
CA ASP A 94 -5.83 -2.86 10.01
C ASP A 94 -4.90 -2.11 10.98
N THR A 95 -5.39 -1.85 12.18
CA THR A 95 -4.65 -1.15 13.23
C THR A 95 -3.36 -1.90 13.62
N ALA A 96 -3.38 -3.24 13.65
CA ALA A 96 -2.22 -4.05 14.01
C ALA A 96 -1.10 -3.90 12.97
N LEU A 97 -1.44 -4.06 11.69
CA LEU A 97 -0.50 -3.86 10.59
C LEU A 97 0.00 -2.40 10.54
N TYR A 98 -0.91 -1.42 10.74
CA TYR A 98 -0.53 -0.01 10.78
C TYR A 98 0.54 0.26 11.84
N HIS A 99 0.36 -0.17 13.10
CA HIS A 99 1.35 0.04 14.15
C HIS A 99 2.67 -0.70 13.89
N GLN A 100 2.63 -1.83 13.18
CA GLN A 100 3.83 -2.55 12.78
C GLN A 100 4.65 -1.76 11.75
N ILE A 101 3.99 -1.08 10.79
CA ILE A 101 4.66 -0.42 9.67
C ILE A 101 4.96 1.06 9.90
N GLU A 102 4.20 1.73 10.78
CA GLU A 102 4.31 3.17 11.06
C GLU A 102 5.73 3.65 11.37
N PRO A 103 6.57 2.91 12.15
CA PRO A 103 7.94 3.33 12.46
C PRO A 103 8.86 3.40 11.25
N TYR A 104 8.51 2.73 10.15
CA TYR A 104 9.31 2.62 8.93
C TYR A 104 8.89 3.61 7.84
N ILE A 105 7.95 4.50 8.15
CA ILE A 105 7.30 5.38 7.17
C ILE A 105 7.56 6.84 7.50
N GLN A 106 7.83 7.61 6.45
CA GLN A 106 7.84 9.08 6.47
C GLN A 106 6.81 9.62 5.46
N ILE A 107 6.38 10.86 5.70
CA ILE A 107 5.49 11.59 4.80
C ILE A 107 6.05 13.00 4.61
N ASP A 108 6.42 13.29 3.39
CA ASP A 108 6.72 14.65 2.95
C ASP A 108 5.46 15.29 2.33
N THR A 109 4.85 16.20 3.06
CA THR A 109 3.62 16.89 2.61
C THR A 109 3.85 17.89 1.48
N THR A 110 5.11 18.23 1.18
CA THR A 110 5.44 19.12 0.05
C THR A 110 5.20 18.44 -1.29
N LEU A 111 5.20 17.10 -1.31
CA LEU A 111 4.97 16.28 -2.50
C LEU A 111 3.47 16.09 -2.82
N ILE A 112 2.57 16.61 -2.00
CA ILE A 112 1.13 16.50 -2.25
C ILE A 112 0.74 17.28 -3.49
N LYS A 113 0.09 16.60 -4.43
CA LYS A 113 -0.51 17.19 -5.63
C LYS A 113 -1.83 17.85 -5.25
N ARG A 114 -1.84 19.18 -5.17
CA ARG A 114 -3.04 19.92 -4.81
C ARG A 114 -3.92 20.20 -6.02
N ILE A 115 -5.21 20.24 -5.78
CA ILE A 115 -6.25 20.53 -6.78
C ILE A 115 -6.56 22.02 -6.72
N ASN A 116 -6.40 22.73 -7.84
CA ASN A 116 -6.78 24.14 -7.93
C ASN A 116 -8.30 24.28 -8.03
N ILE A 117 -8.94 24.79 -6.96
CA ILE A 117 -10.41 24.92 -6.88
C ILE A 117 -10.97 25.98 -7.83
N ASN A 118 -10.13 26.92 -8.29
CA ASN A 118 -10.53 27.94 -9.24
C ASN A 118 -10.51 27.44 -10.69
N LYS A 119 -9.77 26.35 -10.97
CA LYS A 119 -9.61 25.79 -12.33
C LYS A 119 -10.26 24.42 -12.50
N ALA A 120 -10.26 23.60 -11.44
CA ALA A 120 -10.74 22.24 -11.53
C ALA A 120 -12.24 22.15 -11.81
N GLY A 121 -12.63 21.21 -12.64
CA GLY A 121 -14.03 20.85 -12.88
C GLY A 121 -14.56 19.91 -11.79
N SER A 122 -15.88 19.74 -11.74
CA SER A 122 -16.55 18.84 -10.77
C SER A 122 -16.10 17.39 -10.87
N HIS A 123 -15.73 16.91 -12.04
CA HIS A 123 -15.18 15.56 -12.22
C HIS A 123 -13.81 15.41 -11.53
N THR A 124 -12.90 16.35 -11.75
CA THR A 124 -11.57 16.33 -11.13
C THR A 124 -11.65 16.45 -9.60
N LEU A 125 -12.49 17.34 -9.08
CA LEU A 125 -12.73 17.46 -7.66
C LEU A 125 -13.36 16.20 -7.07
N GLY A 126 -14.36 15.62 -7.76
CA GLY A 126 -15.09 14.44 -7.30
C GLY A 126 -14.32 13.12 -7.48
N SER A 127 -13.15 13.11 -8.10
CA SER A 127 -12.25 11.96 -8.12
C SER A 127 -11.45 11.80 -6.82
N HIS A 128 -11.36 12.86 -6.00
CA HIS A 128 -10.67 12.81 -4.72
C HIS A 128 -11.52 12.03 -3.68
N PRO A 129 -10.94 11.08 -2.90
CA PRO A 129 -11.69 10.20 -1.99
C PRO A 129 -12.58 10.93 -0.96
N TYR A 130 -12.17 12.12 -0.51
CA TYR A 130 -12.93 12.89 0.48
C TYR A 130 -13.97 13.83 -0.13
N ILE A 131 -13.95 14.05 -1.44
CA ILE A 131 -14.85 15.01 -2.09
C ILE A 131 -15.94 14.25 -2.84
N SER A 132 -17.14 14.20 -2.26
CA SER A 132 -18.28 13.59 -2.97
C SER A 132 -18.64 14.38 -4.22
N ARG A 133 -19.31 13.74 -5.20
CA ARG A 133 -19.79 14.43 -6.42
C ARG A 133 -20.66 15.64 -6.10
N ARG A 134 -21.49 15.57 -5.06
CA ARG A 134 -22.35 16.69 -4.62
C ARG A 134 -21.51 17.86 -4.13
N VAL A 135 -20.48 17.60 -3.32
CA VAL A 135 -19.55 18.64 -2.83
C VAL A 135 -18.77 19.23 -4.00
N ALA A 136 -18.25 18.41 -4.90
CA ALA A 136 -17.53 18.86 -6.09
C ALA A 136 -18.38 19.80 -6.95
N SER A 137 -19.65 19.44 -7.22
CA SER A 137 -20.58 20.30 -7.96
C SER A 137 -20.89 21.58 -7.21
N ALA A 138 -21.06 21.51 -5.89
CA ALA A 138 -21.31 22.71 -5.07
C ALA A 138 -20.12 23.68 -5.08
N VAL A 139 -18.87 23.16 -5.06
CA VAL A 139 -17.67 24.00 -5.19
C VAL A 139 -17.63 24.72 -6.54
N VAL A 140 -17.93 24.02 -7.63
CA VAL A 140 -17.94 24.63 -8.97
C VAL A 140 -19.07 25.67 -9.10
N ASN A 141 -20.29 25.30 -8.72
CA ASN A 141 -21.46 26.21 -8.79
C ASN A 141 -21.25 27.48 -7.94
N TYR A 142 -20.66 27.34 -6.75
CA TYR A 142 -20.34 28.48 -5.89
C TYR A 142 -19.41 29.46 -6.60
N ARG A 143 -18.33 28.94 -7.23
CA ARG A 143 -17.40 29.73 -8.02
C ARG A 143 -18.07 30.45 -9.20
N GLU A 144 -18.98 29.75 -9.90
CA GLU A 144 -19.71 30.32 -11.04
C GLU A 144 -20.66 31.45 -10.63
N GLN A 145 -21.23 31.35 -9.42
CA GLN A 145 -22.18 32.35 -8.94
C GLN A 145 -21.53 33.55 -8.22
N HIS A 146 -20.42 33.31 -7.51
CA HIS A 146 -19.79 34.31 -6.63
C HIS A 146 -18.40 34.77 -7.10
N GLY A 147 -17.91 34.20 -8.24
CA GLY A 147 -16.57 34.45 -8.71
C GLY A 147 -15.52 33.49 -8.11
N PRO A 148 -14.26 33.63 -8.52
CA PRO A 148 -13.19 32.77 -8.03
C PRO A 148 -12.97 32.94 -6.53
N TYR A 149 -12.56 31.84 -5.88
CA TYR A 149 -12.19 31.83 -4.47
C TYR A 149 -10.94 32.70 -4.24
N ALA A 150 -11.01 33.62 -3.31
CA ALA A 150 -9.87 34.46 -2.89
C ALA A 150 -9.00 33.73 -1.85
N ASP A 151 -9.63 32.89 -1.01
CA ASP A 151 -8.98 32.06 0.00
C ASP A 151 -9.57 30.63 -0.01
N ILE A 152 -8.79 29.65 0.41
CA ILE A 152 -9.27 28.28 0.60
C ILE A 152 -10.35 28.21 1.69
N GLU A 153 -10.28 29.06 2.71
CA GLU A 153 -11.30 29.16 3.76
C GLU A 153 -12.70 29.50 3.21
N ASP A 154 -12.78 30.15 2.06
CA ASP A 154 -14.04 30.50 1.42
C ASP A 154 -14.91 29.28 1.06
N VAL A 155 -14.30 28.09 0.88
CA VAL A 155 -15.09 26.87 0.61
C VAL A 155 -16.00 26.48 1.79
N ARG A 156 -15.72 26.99 3.00
CA ARG A 156 -16.57 26.78 4.19
C ARG A 156 -17.93 27.52 4.10
N LYS A 157 -18.06 28.47 3.18
CA LYS A 157 -19.33 29.11 2.88
C LYS A 157 -20.33 28.17 2.21
N ILE A 158 -19.83 27.04 1.70
CA ILE A 158 -20.65 25.98 1.08
C ILE A 158 -21.26 25.12 2.20
N VAL A 159 -22.57 25.11 2.33
CA VAL A 159 -23.32 24.40 3.40
C VAL A 159 -22.98 22.92 3.49
N LEU A 160 -22.60 22.27 2.35
CA LEU A 160 -22.23 20.85 2.31
C LEU A 160 -20.84 20.56 2.91
N ILE A 161 -20.04 21.59 3.20
CA ILE A 161 -18.68 21.47 3.74
C ILE A 161 -18.70 21.84 5.21
N ASN A 162 -18.85 20.84 6.07
CA ASN A 162 -18.69 21.02 7.51
C ASN A 162 -17.20 21.13 7.90
N ASN A 163 -16.92 21.46 9.16
CA ASN A 163 -15.55 21.62 9.64
C ASN A 163 -14.70 20.36 9.45
N ASP A 164 -15.26 19.17 9.74
CA ASP A 164 -14.50 17.92 9.64
C ASP A 164 -14.09 17.63 8.20
N LEU A 165 -15.00 17.81 7.27
CA LEU A 165 -14.71 17.67 5.85
C LEU A 165 -13.70 18.72 5.38
N PHE A 166 -13.88 19.98 5.82
CA PHE A 166 -12.95 21.05 5.48
C PHE A 166 -11.52 20.73 5.88
N PHE A 167 -11.28 20.32 7.13
CA PHE A 167 -9.93 19.96 7.60
C PHE A 167 -9.34 18.73 6.88
N LYS A 168 -10.18 17.80 6.42
CA LYS A 168 -9.73 16.67 5.62
C LYS A 168 -9.30 17.06 4.21
N ILE A 169 -10.02 17.99 3.56
CA ILE A 169 -9.76 18.36 2.16
C ILE A 169 -8.78 19.52 2.01
N LYS A 170 -8.66 20.40 3.00
CA LYS A 170 -7.80 21.61 2.97
C LYS A 170 -6.36 21.32 2.51
N PRO A 171 -5.66 20.24 2.95
CA PRO A 171 -4.29 19.96 2.52
C PRO A 171 -4.15 19.68 1.02
N TYR A 172 -5.24 19.29 0.36
CA TYR A 172 -5.31 18.88 -1.04
C TYR A 172 -5.83 19.97 -1.98
N LEU A 173 -6.13 21.16 -1.45
CA LEU A 173 -6.69 22.28 -2.21
C LEU A 173 -5.66 23.40 -2.37
N THR A 174 -5.78 24.11 -3.49
CA THR A 174 -5.07 25.37 -3.76
C THR A 174 -5.96 26.30 -4.57
N ILE A 175 -5.67 27.60 -4.55
CA ILE A 175 -6.35 28.63 -5.36
C ILE A 175 -5.47 29.17 -6.51
N PHE A 176 -4.17 28.78 -6.55
CA PHE A 176 -3.17 29.21 -7.53
C PHE A 176 -2.79 28.13 -8.54
#